data_c243c49af197007348e04ce7fc33bbd0
#
_entry.id   c243c49af197007348e04ce7fc33bbd0
#
_cell.length_a   1.000
_cell.length_b   1.000
_cell.length_c   1.000
_cell.angle_alpha   90.00
_cell.angle_beta   90.00
_cell.angle_gamma   90.00
#
_symmetry.space_group_name_H-M   'P 1'
#
loop_
_entity.id
_entity.type
_entity.pdbx_description
1 polymer ?
#
loop_
_entity_poly.entity_id
_entity_poly.type
_entity_poly.pdbx_seq_one_letter_code
_entity_poly.pdbx_strand_id
1 'polypeptide(L)'
;MTGVQTCALPIWLKAIESSALRVAKWLEARPEVELVLHPALPSCPGHELWKRDFLGSSGLFSIVFKPGPTKQQVFDFVNALELFEIGYSWGGFASLATAYDFTGFRGRPDYGHRIVRLHIGLEKTEDLIADLEQGTTKLGV
;
A
#
# COMPACT_ATOMS: atom_id res chain seq x y z
N MET A 1 29.61 11.10 13.61
CA MET A 1 29.05 9.98 12.80
C MET A 1 27.60 10.22 12.34
N THR A 2 27.15 11.44 12.16
CA THR A 2 25.72 11.76 11.92
C THR A 2 25.43 12.39 10.55
N GLY A 3 26.42 12.89 9.82
CA GLY A 3 26.18 13.62 8.57
C GLY A 3 25.74 12.75 7.36
N VAL A 4 26.21 11.51 7.25
CA VAL A 4 25.93 10.63 6.10
C VAL A 4 24.51 10.07 6.16
N GLN A 5 24.02 9.73 7.33
CA GLN A 5 22.65 9.22 7.50
C GLN A 5 21.59 10.29 7.22
N THR A 6 21.86 11.54 7.55
CA THR A 6 20.92 12.65 7.34
C THR A 6 20.73 13.00 5.87
N CYS A 7 21.73 12.77 5.01
CA CYS A 7 21.63 13.01 3.57
C CYS A 7 20.97 11.86 2.80
N ALA A 8 21.09 10.62 3.27
CA ALA A 8 20.52 9.45 2.59
C ALA A 8 18.99 9.35 2.79
N LEU A 9 18.49 9.67 3.98
CA LEU A 9 17.06 9.59 4.31
C LEU A 9 16.14 10.40 3.36
N PRO A 10 16.42 11.66 3.04
CA PRO A 10 15.59 12.41 2.10
C PRO A 10 15.62 11.85 0.67
N ILE A 11 16.75 11.28 0.24
CA ILE A 11 16.89 10.67 -1.09
C ILE A 11 16.04 9.38 -1.16
N TRP A 12 16.12 8.55 -0.15
CA TRP A 12 15.33 7.32 -0.05
C TRP A 12 13.84 7.62 0.05
N LEU A 13 13.45 8.60 0.86
CA LEU A 13 12.05 8.99 1.00
C LEU A 13 11.46 9.45 -0.34
N LYS A 14 12.19 10.24 -1.12
CA LYS A 14 11.74 10.68 -2.46
C LYS A 14 11.63 9.51 -3.45
N ALA A 15 12.57 8.58 -3.43
CA ALA A 15 12.51 7.38 -4.26
C ALA A 15 11.30 6.51 -3.89
N ILE A 16 11.11 6.25 -2.60
CA ILE A 16 9.98 5.50 -2.06
C ILE A 16 8.65 6.20 -2.40
N GLU A 17 8.54 7.50 -2.20
CA GLU A 17 7.36 8.30 -2.56
C GLU A 17 7.01 8.14 -4.04
N SER A 18 8.00 8.29 -4.93
CA SER A 18 7.79 8.15 -6.38
C SER A 18 7.29 6.75 -6.74
N SER A 19 7.91 5.71 -6.19
CA SER A 19 7.51 4.32 -6.42
C SER A 19 6.11 4.04 -5.85
N ALA A 20 5.83 4.50 -4.63
CA ALA A 20 4.53 4.33 -3.99
C ALA A 20 3.40 5.00 -4.77
N LEU A 21 3.62 6.21 -5.29
CA LEU A 21 2.63 6.90 -6.11
C LEU A 21 2.35 6.16 -7.43
N ARG A 22 3.36 5.56 -8.06
CA ARG A 22 3.19 4.76 -9.29
C ARG A 22 2.40 3.49 -9.00
N VAL A 23 2.76 2.76 -7.94
CA VAL A 23 2.02 1.57 -7.50
C VAL A 23 0.59 1.92 -7.12
N ALA A 24 0.37 2.99 -6.35
CA ALA A 24 -0.96 3.44 -5.93
C ALA A 24 -1.86 3.80 -7.11
N LYS A 25 -1.34 4.51 -8.12
CA LYS A 25 -2.09 4.84 -9.35
C LYS A 25 -2.41 3.60 -10.19
N TRP A 26 -1.50 2.65 -10.27
CA TRP A 26 -1.76 1.39 -10.95
C TRP A 26 -2.87 0.60 -10.23
N LEU A 27 -2.83 0.52 -8.89
CA LEU A 27 -3.87 -0.12 -8.08
C LEU A 27 -5.23 0.58 -8.21
N GLU A 28 -5.26 1.91 -8.30
CA GLU A 28 -6.50 2.68 -8.49
C GLU A 28 -7.21 2.35 -9.82
N ALA A 29 -6.46 1.94 -10.83
CA ALA A 29 -6.99 1.52 -12.13
C ALA A 29 -7.44 0.05 -12.16
N ARG A 30 -7.22 -0.73 -11.12
CA ARG A 30 -7.54 -2.16 -11.10
C ARG A 30 -9.03 -2.41 -10.85
N PRO A 31 -9.65 -3.34 -11.61
CA PRO A 31 -11.08 -3.62 -11.47
C PRO A 31 -11.47 -4.22 -10.12
N GLU A 32 -10.57 -4.97 -9.46
CA GLU A 32 -10.76 -5.59 -8.16
C GLU A 32 -10.61 -4.61 -6.98
N VAL A 33 -10.03 -3.43 -7.19
CA VAL A 33 -9.80 -2.43 -6.14
C VAL A 33 -10.98 -1.47 -6.06
N GLU A 34 -11.49 -1.24 -4.85
CA GLU A 34 -12.54 -0.27 -4.55
C GLU A 34 -11.94 1.10 -4.20
N LEU A 35 -10.86 1.09 -3.41
CA LEU A 35 -10.29 2.33 -2.88
C LEU A 35 -8.79 2.16 -2.62
N VAL A 36 -8.02 3.20 -2.95
CA VAL A 36 -6.62 3.32 -2.58
C VAL A 36 -6.48 4.45 -1.56
N LEU A 37 -6.11 4.09 -0.34
CA LEU A 37 -5.95 5.02 0.79
C LEU A 37 -4.52 5.58 0.82
N HIS A 38 -4.12 6.22 -0.28
CA HIS A 38 -2.85 6.94 -0.39
C HIS A 38 -3.14 8.45 -0.38
N PRO A 39 -2.69 9.21 0.63
CA PRO A 39 -3.13 10.59 0.86
C PRO A 39 -2.83 11.55 -0.30
N ALA A 40 -1.81 11.26 -1.10
CA ALA A 40 -1.47 12.08 -2.27
C ALA A 40 -2.37 11.83 -3.50
N LEU A 41 -3.27 10.82 -3.46
CA LEU A 41 -4.26 10.63 -4.52
C LEU A 41 -5.49 11.49 -4.26
N PRO A 42 -6.03 12.20 -5.27
CA PRO A 42 -7.24 13.01 -5.11
C PRO A 42 -8.49 12.22 -4.67
N SER A 43 -8.53 10.93 -4.99
CA SER A 43 -9.60 10.01 -4.59
C SER A 43 -9.55 9.61 -3.11
N CYS A 44 -8.41 9.83 -2.44
CA CYS A 44 -8.23 9.45 -1.03
C CYS A 44 -9.01 10.39 -0.11
N PRO A 45 -9.83 9.88 0.82
CA PRO A 45 -10.46 10.70 1.85
C PRO A 45 -9.41 11.51 2.63
N GLY A 46 -9.61 12.81 2.74
CA GLY A 46 -8.69 13.72 3.43
C GLY A 46 -7.53 14.25 2.57
N HIS A 47 -7.53 14.00 1.25
CA HIS A 47 -6.49 14.52 0.34
C HIS A 47 -6.25 16.04 0.48
N GLU A 48 -7.32 16.86 0.59
CA GLU A 48 -7.18 18.32 0.71
C GLU A 48 -6.50 18.73 2.03
N LEU A 49 -6.72 17.97 3.12
CA LEU A 49 -6.02 18.19 4.38
C LEU A 49 -4.54 17.84 4.25
N TRP A 50 -4.24 16.68 3.64
CA TRP A 50 -2.87 16.29 3.36
C TRP A 50 -2.15 17.33 2.50
N LYS A 51 -2.77 17.79 1.41
CA LYS A 51 -2.21 18.81 0.51
C LYS A 51 -1.93 20.13 1.21
N ARG A 52 -2.75 20.50 2.20
CA ARG A 52 -2.57 21.70 3.00
C ARG A 52 -1.41 21.57 4.00
N ASP A 53 -1.27 20.40 4.64
CA ASP A 53 -0.46 20.23 5.85
C ASP A 53 0.87 19.50 5.60
N PHE A 54 1.03 18.80 4.46
CA PHE A 54 2.20 17.97 4.17
C PHE A 54 2.92 18.38 2.90
N LEU A 55 4.26 18.20 2.91
CA LEU A 55 5.13 18.52 1.76
C LEU A 55 5.34 17.32 0.83
N GLY A 56 4.92 16.14 1.21
CA GLY A 56 5.12 14.91 0.47
C GLY A 56 4.46 13.71 1.15
N SER A 57 4.68 12.53 0.61
CA SER A 57 4.14 11.28 1.10
C SER A 57 5.24 10.25 1.37
N SER A 58 4.84 9.09 1.86
CA SER A 58 5.75 7.97 2.14
C SER A 58 5.34 6.73 1.35
N GLY A 59 6.04 5.61 1.59
CA GLY A 59 5.71 4.32 1.01
C GLY A 59 4.51 3.61 1.65
N LEU A 60 3.94 4.17 2.71
CA LEU A 60 2.90 3.51 3.49
C LEU A 60 1.50 3.95 3.08
N PHE A 61 0.68 3.01 2.62
CA PHE A 61 -0.71 3.24 2.28
C PHE A 61 -1.52 1.93 2.38
N SER A 62 -2.81 1.99 2.15
CA SER A 62 -3.66 0.80 2.14
C SER A 62 -4.54 0.76 0.89
N ILE A 63 -4.93 -0.46 0.52
CA ILE A 63 -5.95 -0.71 -0.50
C ILE A 63 -7.14 -1.42 0.13
N VAL A 64 -8.30 -1.18 -0.45
CA VAL A 64 -9.55 -1.88 -0.11
C VAL A 64 -10.04 -2.56 -1.36
N PHE A 65 -10.20 -3.87 -1.31
CA PHE A 65 -10.80 -4.62 -2.41
C PHE A 65 -12.31 -4.43 -2.46
N LYS A 66 -12.88 -4.54 -3.66
CA LYS A 66 -14.34 -4.59 -3.84
C LYS A 66 -14.95 -5.76 -3.09
N PRO A 67 -16.24 -5.71 -2.74
CA PRO A 67 -16.96 -6.87 -2.24
C PRO A 67 -16.88 -8.05 -3.23
N GLY A 68 -16.67 -9.25 -2.71
CA GLY A 68 -16.53 -10.49 -3.49
C GLY A 68 -15.55 -11.45 -2.84
N PRO A 69 -14.25 -11.10 -2.76
CA PRO A 69 -13.26 -11.99 -2.15
C PRO A 69 -13.60 -12.31 -0.70
N THR A 70 -13.45 -13.57 -0.34
CA THR A 70 -13.51 -14.02 1.06
C THR A 70 -12.29 -13.56 1.84
N LYS A 71 -12.37 -13.59 3.17
CA LYS A 71 -11.22 -13.31 4.06
C LYS A 71 -10.01 -14.14 3.69
N GLN A 72 -10.21 -15.45 3.45
CA GLN A 72 -9.12 -16.36 3.09
C GLN A 72 -8.43 -15.94 1.79
N GLN A 73 -9.21 -15.57 0.76
CA GLN A 73 -8.66 -15.12 -0.52
C GLN A 73 -7.82 -13.84 -0.39
N VAL A 74 -8.23 -12.89 0.48
CA VAL A 74 -7.42 -11.68 0.75
C VAL A 74 -6.11 -12.03 1.47
N PHE A 75 -6.15 -12.98 2.41
CA PHE A 75 -4.92 -13.49 3.05
C PHE A 75 -4.05 -14.26 2.07
N ASP A 76 -4.64 -15.07 1.19
CA ASP A 76 -3.92 -15.82 0.16
C ASP A 76 -3.28 -14.88 -0.88
N PHE A 77 -3.93 -13.74 -1.20
CA PHE A 77 -3.31 -12.68 -1.99
C PHE A 77 -2.00 -12.22 -1.36
N VAL A 78 -2.00 -11.86 -0.07
CA VAL A 78 -0.79 -11.40 0.63
C VAL A 78 0.26 -12.50 0.72
N ASN A 79 -0.17 -13.74 0.99
CA ASN A 79 0.75 -14.90 1.10
C ASN A 79 1.37 -15.31 -0.26
N ALA A 80 0.76 -14.92 -1.37
CA ALA A 80 1.27 -15.22 -2.71
C ALA A 80 2.29 -14.20 -3.23
N LEU A 81 2.47 -13.07 -2.53
CA LEU A 81 3.46 -12.06 -2.92
C LEU A 81 4.89 -12.61 -2.65
N GLU A 82 5.77 -12.38 -3.60
CA GLU A 82 7.15 -12.89 -3.56
C GLU A 82 8.16 -11.81 -3.15
N LEU A 83 7.87 -10.54 -3.47
CA LEU A 83 8.73 -9.40 -3.16
C LEU A 83 8.29 -8.67 -1.89
N PHE A 84 6.98 -8.69 -1.61
CA PHE A 84 6.46 -8.11 -0.38
C PHE A 84 6.58 -9.10 0.77
N GLU A 85 7.40 -8.79 1.75
CA GLU A 85 7.44 -9.56 3.00
C GLU A 85 6.21 -9.27 3.88
N ILE A 86 5.81 -10.25 4.69
CA ILE A 86 4.71 -10.05 5.65
C ILE A 86 5.27 -9.35 6.89
N GLY A 87 4.77 -8.14 7.17
CA GLY A 87 5.28 -7.40 8.32
C GLY A 87 4.49 -6.14 8.65
N TYR A 88 4.58 -5.74 9.93
CA TYR A 88 3.91 -4.54 10.47
C TYR A 88 4.80 -3.30 10.48
N SER A 89 6.06 -3.40 10.08
CA SER A 89 7.01 -2.29 9.99
C SER A 89 6.70 -1.35 8.83
N TRP A 90 7.46 -0.29 8.70
CA TRP A 90 7.40 0.69 7.62
C TRP A 90 8.70 1.52 7.60
N GLY A 91 8.94 2.22 6.48
CA GLY A 91 10.09 3.12 6.34
C GLY A 91 11.42 2.41 6.08
N GLY A 92 11.42 1.09 5.93
CA GLY A 92 12.58 0.32 5.53
C GLY A 92 12.79 0.28 4.02
N PHE A 93 13.83 -0.43 3.60
CA PHE A 93 14.16 -0.62 2.19
C PHE A 93 13.37 -1.75 1.52
N ALA A 94 12.85 -2.70 2.31
CA ALA A 94 12.06 -3.83 1.83
C ALA A 94 10.58 -3.48 1.82
N SER A 95 9.87 -3.88 0.77
CA SER A 95 8.42 -3.76 0.64
C SER A 95 7.72 -4.75 1.55
N LEU A 96 6.61 -4.31 2.18
CA LEU A 96 5.84 -5.11 3.13
C LEU A 96 4.35 -5.09 2.77
N ALA A 97 3.68 -6.20 3.02
CA ALA A 97 2.22 -6.32 2.91
C ALA A 97 1.63 -6.93 4.19
N THR A 98 0.44 -6.46 4.57
CA THR A 98 -0.29 -7.01 5.71
C THR A 98 -1.79 -6.90 5.47
N ALA A 99 -2.49 -8.04 5.50
CA ALA A 99 -3.94 -8.08 5.49
C ALA A 99 -4.49 -7.84 6.90
N TYR A 100 -5.60 -7.11 6.99
CA TYR A 100 -6.32 -6.86 8.24
C TYR A 100 -7.76 -7.33 8.16
N ASP A 101 -8.33 -7.60 9.32
CA ASP A 101 -9.76 -7.76 9.47
C ASP A 101 -10.26 -6.75 10.51
N PHE A 102 -10.95 -5.74 10.02
CA PHE A 102 -11.56 -4.69 10.85
C PHE A 102 -13.07 -4.90 11.06
N THR A 103 -13.57 -6.09 10.81
CA THR A 103 -14.99 -6.41 11.04
C THR A 103 -15.39 -6.07 12.48
N GLY A 104 -16.40 -5.22 12.64
CA GLY A 104 -16.93 -4.81 13.94
C GLY A 104 -16.10 -3.77 14.69
N PHE A 105 -15.04 -3.20 14.13
CA PHE A 105 -14.32 -2.09 14.74
C PHE A 105 -15.14 -0.81 14.69
N ARG A 106 -15.52 -0.28 15.87
CA ARG A 106 -16.32 0.94 16.00
C ARG A 106 -15.51 2.20 15.65
N GLY A 107 -16.19 3.17 15.04
CA GLY A 107 -15.61 4.51 14.78
C GLY A 107 -14.70 4.60 13.56
N ARG A 108 -14.71 3.59 12.68
CA ARG A 108 -13.98 3.56 11.40
C ARG A 108 -14.91 3.07 10.29
N PRO A 109 -14.63 3.40 9.02
CA PRO A 109 -15.30 2.74 7.92
C PRO A 109 -15.13 1.22 8.02
N ASP A 110 -16.22 0.48 7.89
CA ASP A 110 -16.16 -0.99 7.95
C ASP A 110 -15.71 -1.56 6.60
N TYR A 111 -14.41 -1.64 6.44
CA TYR A 111 -13.80 -2.34 5.30
C TYR A 111 -13.73 -3.86 5.52
N GLY A 112 -14.04 -4.34 6.73
CA GLY A 112 -13.97 -5.74 7.11
C GLY A 112 -12.58 -6.33 6.87
N HIS A 113 -12.57 -7.48 6.20
CA HIS A 113 -11.34 -8.20 5.83
C HIS A 113 -10.76 -7.77 4.46
N ARG A 114 -11.38 -6.80 3.78
CA ARG A 114 -11.03 -6.37 2.42
C ARG A 114 -9.85 -5.41 2.34
N ILE A 115 -9.25 -5.06 3.47
CA ILE A 115 -8.17 -4.07 3.54
C ILE A 115 -6.80 -4.74 3.65
N VAL A 116 -5.88 -4.29 2.79
CA VAL A 116 -4.46 -4.65 2.82
C VAL A 116 -3.62 -3.39 2.94
N ARG A 117 -2.71 -3.37 3.91
CA ARG A 117 -1.72 -2.32 4.05
C ARG A 117 -0.46 -2.71 3.28
N LEU A 118 0.06 -1.77 2.51
CA LEU A 118 1.31 -1.89 1.79
C LEU A 118 2.33 -0.87 2.32
N HIS A 119 3.57 -1.28 2.38
CA HIS A 119 4.73 -0.40 2.46
C HIS A 119 5.60 -0.66 1.23
N ILE A 120 5.90 0.38 0.48
CA ILE A 120 6.78 0.32 -0.68
C ILE A 120 8.19 0.64 -0.24
N GLY A 121 9.13 -0.25 -0.57
CA GLY A 121 10.55 -0.12 -0.31
C GLY A 121 11.32 0.50 -1.49
N LEU A 122 12.52 -0.04 -1.73
CA LEU A 122 13.45 0.44 -2.77
C LEU A 122 13.58 -0.51 -3.97
N GLU A 123 12.77 -1.55 -4.04
CA GLU A 123 12.71 -2.46 -5.17
C GLU A 123 12.23 -1.73 -6.43
N LYS A 124 12.49 -2.30 -7.60
CA LYS A 124 11.97 -1.74 -8.85
C LYS A 124 10.45 -1.71 -8.84
N THR A 125 9.88 -0.57 -9.19
CA THR A 125 8.43 -0.37 -9.20
C THR A 125 7.71 -1.34 -10.13
N GLU A 126 8.30 -1.65 -11.27
CA GLU A 126 7.76 -2.60 -12.25
C GLU A 126 7.67 -4.01 -11.69
N ASP A 127 8.68 -4.44 -10.94
CA ASP A 127 8.72 -5.76 -10.32
C ASP A 127 7.67 -5.85 -9.19
N LEU A 128 7.51 -4.78 -8.39
CA LEU A 128 6.47 -4.70 -7.37
C LEU A 128 5.05 -4.75 -7.97
N ILE A 129 4.85 -4.08 -9.10
CA ILE A 129 3.56 -4.12 -9.83
C ILE A 129 3.30 -5.53 -10.35
N ALA A 130 4.29 -6.19 -10.93
CA ALA A 130 4.15 -7.56 -11.42
C ALA A 130 3.85 -8.55 -10.28
N ASP A 131 4.47 -8.35 -9.12
CA ASP A 131 4.22 -9.17 -7.93
C ASP A 131 2.80 -8.98 -7.40
N LEU A 132 2.32 -7.74 -7.32
CA LEU A 132 0.93 -7.46 -6.95
C LEU A 132 -0.05 -8.05 -7.98
N GLU A 133 0.25 -7.95 -9.27
CA GLU A 133 -0.60 -8.48 -10.34
C GLU A 133 -0.75 -10.00 -10.27
N GLN A 134 0.37 -10.73 -10.08
CA GLN A 134 0.29 -12.18 -9.91
C GLN A 134 -0.50 -12.56 -8.66
N GLY A 135 -0.36 -11.81 -7.55
CA GLY A 135 -1.10 -12.03 -6.32
C GLY A 135 -2.61 -11.92 -6.51
N THR A 136 -3.10 -11.00 -7.38
CA THR A 136 -4.56 -10.83 -7.61
C THR A 136 -5.25 -12.08 -8.13
N THR A 137 -4.52 -13.02 -8.72
CA THR A 137 -5.05 -14.33 -9.16
C THR A 137 -5.69 -15.13 -8.02
N LYS A 138 -5.33 -14.84 -6.77
CA LYS A 138 -5.86 -15.50 -5.57
C LYS A 138 -7.22 -14.94 -5.12
N LEU A 139 -7.61 -13.77 -5.62
CA LEU A 139 -8.85 -13.12 -5.21
C LEU A 139 -10.12 -13.80 -5.78
N GLY A 140 -9.98 -14.59 -6.85
CA GLY A 140 -11.10 -15.34 -7.45
C GLY A 140 -12.15 -14.45 -8.14
N VAL A 141 -11.75 -13.26 -8.58
CA VAL A 141 -12.60 -12.27 -9.26
C VAL A 141 -12.13 -12.05 -10.66
#